data_27cadb601b50d6ab53c87b540d7df60d
#
_entry.id   27cadb601b50d6ab53c87b540d7df60d
#
_cell.length_a   1.000
_cell.length_b   1.000
_cell.length_c   1.000
_cell.angle_alpha   90.00
_cell.angle_beta   90.00
_cell.angle_gamma   90.00
#
_symmetry.space_group_name_H-M   'P 1'
#
loop_
_entity.id
_entity.type
_entity.pdbx_description
1 polymer ?
#
loop_
_entity_poly.entity_id
_entity_poly.type
_entity_poly.pdbx_seq_one_letter_code
_entity_poly.pdbx_strand_id
1 'polypeptide(L)'
;MEVLAYAARHGYANMCDEAAPKTVLTSPRDAVTRLNLTTFVRWVIAICICCRTSRLMMIKVLYREHWMDVLHRLHTVRPPLVYHRGGRSTCEKWTVFQTNIKSSFGSNPGALMEIEDRFYGENSSLSECKHCTIRSNNWERETLERIRYIPKFSAMLPS
;
A
#
# COMPACT_ATOMS: atom_id res chain seq x y z
N MET A 1 4.43 -14.94 7.39
CA MET A 1 3.16 -15.37 8.01
C MET A 1 3.37 -16.06 9.34
N GLU A 2 4.27 -17.01 9.45
CA GLU A 2 4.59 -17.68 10.72
C GLU A 2 5.04 -16.69 11.79
N VAL A 3 5.90 -15.73 11.42
CA VAL A 3 6.36 -14.66 12.32
C VAL A 3 5.20 -13.84 12.87
N LEU A 4 4.23 -13.44 12.03
CA LEU A 4 3.07 -12.66 12.47
C LEU A 4 2.18 -13.49 13.40
N ALA A 5 1.91 -14.75 13.06
CA ALA A 5 1.09 -15.64 13.86
C ALA A 5 1.76 -15.95 15.23
N TYR A 6 3.08 -16.15 15.22
CA TYR A 6 3.87 -16.34 16.45
C TYR A 6 3.84 -15.07 17.31
N ALA A 7 4.16 -13.92 16.72
CA ALA A 7 4.18 -12.63 17.42
C ALA A 7 2.82 -12.29 18.05
N ALA A 8 1.74 -12.51 17.30
CA ALA A 8 0.39 -12.27 17.80
C ALA A 8 0.01 -13.19 18.95
N ARG A 9 0.44 -14.48 18.89
CA ARG A 9 0.17 -15.47 19.97
C ARG A 9 0.90 -15.11 21.27
N HIS A 10 2.10 -14.55 21.16
CA HIS A 10 2.98 -14.27 22.30
C HIS A 10 2.96 -12.78 22.73
N GLY A 11 2.10 -11.96 22.14
CA GLY A 11 1.94 -10.56 22.52
C GLY A 11 3.09 -9.63 22.12
N TYR A 12 3.89 -10.02 21.10
CA TYR A 12 5.01 -9.20 20.61
C TYR A 12 4.51 -8.11 19.66
N ALA A 13 3.98 -7.02 20.24
CA ALA A 13 3.34 -5.93 19.50
C ALA A 13 4.21 -5.35 18.37
N ASN A 14 5.48 -5.02 18.66
CA ASN A 14 6.40 -4.44 17.66
C ASN A 14 6.63 -5.38 16.48
N MET A 15 6.78 -6.67 16.73
CA MET A 15 6.95 -7.68 15.67
C MET A 15 5.66 -7.83 14.84
N CYS A 16 4.49 -7.71 15.48
CA CYS A 16 3.22 -7.70 14.76
C CYS A 16 3.11 -6.50 13.83
N ASP A 17 3.43 -5.31 14.31
CA ASP A 17 3.34 -4.06 13.55
C ASP A 17 4.30 -4.05 12.35
N GLU A 18 5.49 -4.62 12.50
CA GLU A 18 6.47 -4.75 11.41
C GLU A 18 6.10 -5.83 10.39
N ALA A 19 5.62 -6.99 10.88
CA ALA A 19 5.33 -8.12 10.01
C ALA A 19 3.99 -8.02 9.29
N ALA A 20 2.99 -7.34 9.87
CA ALA A 20 1.64 -7.28 9.33
C ALA A 20 1.56 -6.65 7.93
N PRO A 21 2.15 -5.48 7.64
CA PRO A 21 2.11 -4.91 6.30
C PRO A 21 2.70 -5.86 5.25
N LYS A 22 3.82 -6.50 5.56
CA LYS A 22 4.53 -7.42 4.64
C LYS A 22 3.77 -8.71 4.37
N THR A 23 2.94 -9.16 5.30
CA THR A 23 2.27 -10.47 5.24
C THR A 23 0.79 -10.38 4.90
N VAL A 24 0.08 -9.43 5.47
CA VAL A 24 -1.37 -9.28 5.28
C VAL A 24 -1.68 -8.66 3.92
N LEU A 25 -0.83 -7.76 3.44
CA LEU A 25 -1.01 -7.06 2.18
C LEU A 25 -0.52 -7.85 0.96
N THR A 26 0.30 -8.88 1.16
CA THR A 26 0.77 -9.74 0.08
C THR A 26 -0.40 -10.52 -0.54
N SER A 27 -0.54 -10.43 -1.84
CA SER A 27 -1.54 -11.20 -2.58
C SER A 27 -1.20 -12.69 -2.51
N PRO A 28 -2.18 -13.60 -2.35
CA PRO A 28 -1.96 -15.05 -2.47
C PRO A 28 -1.30 -15.43 -3.81
N ARG A 29 -1.62 -14.71 -4.89
CA ARG A 29 -1.03 -14.92 -6.22
C ARG A 29 0.47 -14.61 -6.22
N ASP A 30 0.88 -13.53 -5.57
CA ASP A 30 2.30 -13.16 -5.46
C ASP A 30 3.06 -14.13 -4.54
N ALA A 31 2.38 -14.66 -3.53
CA ALA A 31 2.95 -15.70 -2.67
C ALA A 31 3.23 -17.00 -3.45
N VAL A 32 2.33 -17.42 -4.34
CA VAL A 32 2.52 -18.61 -5.20
C VAL A 32 3.74 -18.47 -6.09
N THR A 33 3.99 -17.29 -6.66
CA THR A 33 5.11 -17.06 -7.59
C THR A 33 6.46 -16.97 -6.88
N ARG A 34 6.47 -16.60 -5.59
CA ARG A 34 7.70 -16.36 -4.81
C ARG A 34 8.08 -17.52 -3.90
N LEU A 35 7.14 -18.39 -3.56
CA LEU A 35 7.35 -19.50 -2.65
C LEU A 35 7.42 -20.81 -3.42
N ASN A 36 8.31 -21.71 -3.02
CA ASN A 36 8.24 -23.10 -3.50
C ASN A 36 6.95 -23.77 -2.99
N LEU A 37 6.52 -24.84 -3.66
CA LEU A 37 5.27 -25.53 -3.37
C LEU A 37 5.12 -25.93 -1.89
N THR A 38 6.17 -26.45 -1.28
CA THR A 38 6.17 -26.88 0.13
C THR A 38 5.93 -25.70 1.07
N THR A 39 6.63 -24.59 0.84
CA THR A 39 6.47 -23.35 1.63
C THR A 39 5.11 -22.72 1.39
N PHE A 40 4.61 -22.75 0.15
CA PHE A 40 3.27 -22.27 -0.18
C PHE A 40 2.18 -23.08 0.53
N VAL A 41 2.26 -24.42 0.51
CA VAL A 41 1.31 -25.30 1.23
C VAL A 41 1.34 -25.02 2.73
N ARG A 42 2.52 -24.88 3.33
CA ARG A 42 2.66 -24.49 4.75
C ARG A 42 2.05 -23.13 5.02
N TRP A 43 2.24 -22.16 4.12
CA TRP A 43 1.66 -20.82 4.20
C TRP A 43 0.13 -20.87 4.14
N VAL A 44 -0.47 -21.65 3.21
CA VAL A 44 -1.92 -21.87 3.12
C VAL A 44 -2.46 -22.56 4.38
N ILE A 45 -1.78 -23.60 4.85
CA ILE A 45 -2.14 -24.32 6.09
C ILE A 45 -2.07 -23.36 7.29
N ALA A 46 -1.03 -22.54 7.40
CA ALA A 46 -0.91 -21.54 8.46
C ALA A 46 -2.04 -20.51 8.40
N ILE A 47 -2.43 -20.07 7.20
CA ILE A 47 -3.63 -19.23 7.00
C ILE A 47 -4.88 -19.97 7.48
N CYS A 48 -5.09 -21.22 7.05
CA CYS A 48 -6.27 -22.01 7.41
C CYS A 48 -6.33 -22.34 8.90
N ILE A 49 -5.20 -22.63 9.54
CA ILE A 49 -5.13 -22.88 10.99
C ILE A 49 -5.37 -21.58 11.78
N CYS A 50 -4.82 -20.44 11.31
CA CYS A 50 -5.15 -19.12 11.88
C CYS A 50 -6.60 -18.72 11.64
N CYS A 51 -7.27 -19.24 10.60
CA CYS A 51 -8.70 -19.03 10.34
C CYS A 51 -9.62 -19.66 11.39
N ARG A 52 -9.15 -20.64 12.18
CA ARG A 52 -9.92 -21.18 13.31
C ARG A 52 -10.17 -20.16 14.43
N THR A 53 -9.42 -19.09 14.50
CA THR A 53 -9.74 -17.94 15.34
C THR A 53 -10.36 -16.86 14.47
N SER A 54 -11.68 -16.87 14.32
CA SER A 54 -12.49 -15.91 13.55
C SER A 54 -12.09 -14.44 13.77
N ARG A 55 -11.60 -14.13 14.96
CA ARG A 55 -11.16 -12.79 15.35
C ARG A 55 -9.90 -12.31 14.58
N LEU A 56 -8.86 -13.14 14.47
CA LEU A 56 -7.62 -12.74 13.78
C LEU A 56 -7.83 -12.56 12.28
N MET A 57 -8.73 -13.35 11.68
CA MET A 57 -9.13 -13.16 10.28
C MET A 57 -9.85 -11.83 10.07
N MET A 58 -10.81 -11.48 10.94
CA MET A 58 -11.48 -10.19 10.88
C MET A 58 -10.48 -9.03 11.00
N ILE A 59 -9.54 -9.12 11.94
CA ILE A 59 -8.49 -8.10 12.11
C ILE A 59 -7.65 -7.95 10.85
N LYS A 60 -7.24 -9.06 10.21
CA LYS A 60 -6.49 -9.02 8.95
C LYS A 60 -7.29 -8.36 7.82
N VAL A 61 -8.58 -8.67 7.71
CA VAL A 61 -9.46 -8.06 6.71
C VAL A 61 -9.58 -6.56 6.96
N LEU A 62 -9.91 -6.16 8.19
CA LEU A 62 -10.04 -4.75 8.56
C LEU A 62 -8.73 -3.98 8.36
N TYR A 63 -7.60 -4.57 8.74
CA TYR A 63 -6.30 -3.95 8.51
C TYR A 63 -6.02 -3.73 7.02
N ARG A 64 -6.32 -4.74 6.19
CA ARG A 64 -6.20 -4.63 4.73
C ARG A 64 -7.12 -3.56 4.16
N GLU A 65 -8.34 -3.43 4.67
CA GLU A 65 -9.30 -2.41 4.21
C GLU A 65 -8.79 -0.99 4.42
N HIS A 66 -8.12 -0.68 5.52
CA HIS A 66 -7.49 0.62 5.72
C HIS A 66 -6.47 0.94 4.62
N TRP A 67 -5.63 -0.02 4.26
CA TRP A 67 -4.66 0.14 3.16
C TRP A 67 -5.35 0.25 1.81
N MET A 68 -6.42 -0.49 1.59
CA MET A 68 -7.23 -0.40 0.36
C MET A 68 -7.91 0.96 0.23
N ASP A 69 -8.38 1.58 1.33
CA ASP A 69 -8.95 2.93 1.29
C ASP A 69 -7.90 3.96 0.85
N VAL A 70 -6.68 3.88 1.40
CA VAL A 70 -5.58 4.76 0.97
C VAL A 70 -5.27 4.57 -0.51
N LEU A 71 -5.18 3.31 -0.97
CA LEU A 71 -4.94 2.99 -2.37
C LEU A 71 -6.06 3.51 -3.27
N HIS A 72 -7.31 3.33 -2.87
CA HIS A 72 -8.47 3.84 -3.61
C HIS A 72 -8.42 5.36 -3.73
N ARG A 73 -8.11 6.07 -2.66
CA ARG A 73 -7.97 7.52 -2.66
C ARG A 73 -6.83 7.98 -3.57
N LEU A 74 -5.69 7.29 -3.57
CA LEU A 74 -4.58 7.54 -4.50
C LEU A 74 -5.06 7.45 -5.96
N HIS A 75 -5.87 6.45 -6.28
CA HIS A 75 -6.41 6.27 -7.63
C HIS A 75 -7.49 7.30 -8.02
N THR A 76 -8.26 7.81 -7.07
CA THR A 76 -9.39 8.73 -7.31
C THR A 76 -9.01 10.20 -7.30
N VAL A 77 -7.80 10.55 -6.85
CA VAL A 77 -7.34 11.95 -6.85
C VAL A 77 -7.44 12.51 -8.28
N ARG A 78 -8.33 13.50 -8.42
CA ARG A 78 -8.43 14.29 -9.66
C ARG A 78 -7.41 15.42 -9.59
N PRO A 79 -6.58 15.55 -10.62
CA PRO A 79 -5.66 16.67 -10.67
C PRO A 79 -6.45 17.98 -10.77
N PRO A 80 -6.15 19.02 -9.93
CA PRO A 80 -6.68 20.34 -10.16
C PRO A 80 -6.20 20.85 -11.52
N LEU A 81 -7.00 21.66 -12.18
CA LEU A 81 -6.60 22.34 -13.43
C LEU A 81 -5.42 23.26 -13.14
N VAL A 82 -4.37 23.16 -13.91
CA VAL A 82 -3.16 23.99 -13.79
C VAL A 82 -3.18 25.04 -14.90
N TYR A 83 -2.83 26.28 -14.54
CA TYR A 83 -2.59 27.32 -15.53
C TYR A 83 -1.17 27.16 -16.09
N HIS A 84 -1.04 26.74 -17.33
CA HIS A 84 0.21 26.81 -18.09
C HIS A 84 0.24 28.11 -18.92
N ARG A 85 1.46 28.54 -19.35
CA ARG A 85 1.60 29.64 -20.29
C ARG A 85 0.75 29.37 -21.53
N GLY A 86 -0.30 30.18 -21.75
CA GLY A 86 -1.20 30.01 -22.90
C GLY A 86 -2.64 29.58 -22.55
N GLY A 87 -2.98 29.40 -21.27
CA GLY A 87 -4.34 29.11 -20.85
C GLY A 87 -4.53 27.91 -19.93
N ARG A 88 -5.78 27.59 -19.64
CA ARG A 88 -6.19 26.44 -18.83
C ARG A 88 -6.01 25.17 -19.65
N SER A 89 -5.03 24.35 -19.34
CA SER A 89 -4.91 23.03 -19.96
C SER A 89 -4.41 21.99 -18.96
N THR A 90 -4.79 20.73 -19.19
CA THR A 90 -4.14 19.59 -18.54
C THR A 90 -2.74 19.45 -19.12
N CYS A 91 -1.73 19.47 -18.25
CA CYS A 91 -0.37 19.19 -18.70
C CYS A 91 -0.28 17.73 -19.18
N GLU A 92 0.11 17.51 -20.42
CA GLU A 92 0.24 16.17 -20.97
C GLU A 92 1.24 15.31 -20.16
N LYS A 93 2.38 15.92 -19.75
CA LYS A 93 3.36 15.27 -18.88
C LYS A 93 2.73 14.83 -17.55
N TRP A 94 1.83 15.64 -16.99
CA TRP A 94 1.10 15.27 -15.78
C TRP A 94 0.19 14.05 -16.01
N THR A 95 -0.50 14.00 -17.12
CA THR A 95 -1.40 12.89 -17.44
C THR A 95 -0.63 11.58 -17.56
N VAL A 96 0.50 11.59 -18.25
CA VAL A 96 1.38 10.43 -18.38
C VAL A 96 1.92 10.01 -17.00
N PHE A 97 2.49 10.95 -16.25
CA PHE A 97 2.97 10.71 -14.89
C PHE A 97 1.89 10.09 -13.99
N GLN A 98 0.71 10.68 -13.97
CA GLN A 98 -0.41 10.18 -13.15
C GLN A 98 -0.81 8.75 -13.55
N THR A 99 -0.82 8.46 -14.83
CA THR A 99 -1.14 7.11 -15.34
C THR A 99 -0.07 6.11 -14.90
N ASN A 100 1.20 6.47 -15.02
CA ASN A 100 2.32 5.62 -14.61
C ASN A 100 2.27 5.33 -13.10
N ILE A 101 2.11 6.36 -12.28
CA ILE A 101 1.96 6.19 -10.82
C ILE A 101 0.80 5.27 -10.50
N LYS A 102 -0.40 5.52 -11.02
CA LYS A 102 -1.57 4.66 -10.77
C LYS A 102 -1.33 3.22 -11.22
N SER A 103 -0.72 3.02 -12.38
CA SER A 103 -0.40 1.69 -12.90
C SER A 103 0.63 0.96 -12.04
N SER A 104 1.63 1.67 -11.51
CA SER A 104 2.67 1.08 -10.68
C SER A 104 2.12 0.52 -9.36
N PHE A 105 1.07 1.13 -8.81
CA PHE A 105 0.39 0.62 -7.62
C PHE A 105 -0.62 -0.49 -7.94
N GLY A 106 -1.28 -0.43 -9.10
CA GLY A 106 -2.30 -1.40 -9.50
C GLY A 106 -3.38 -1.59 -8.43
N SER A 107 -3.77 -2.82 -8.16
CA SER A 107 -4.73 -3.20 -7.11
C SER A 107 -4.05 -3.74 -5.83
N ASN A 108 -2.72 -3.62 -5.73
CA ASN A 108 -1.96 -4.17 -4.61
C ASN A 108 -1.72 -3.10 -3.53
N PRO A 109 -2.40 -3.16 -2.38
CA PRO A 109 -2.19 -2.20 -1.30
C PRO A 109 -0.79 -2.29 -0.69
N GLY A 110 -0.10 -3.44 -0.80
CA GLY A 110 1.28 -3.60 -0.36
C GLY A 110 2.27 -2.71 -1.11
N ALA A 111 1.94 -2.30 -2.34
CA ALA A 111 2.76 -1.39 -3.12
C ALA A 111 2.89 0.01 -2.46
N LEU A 112 1.95 0.39 -1.57
CA LEU A 112 2.03 1.63 -0.82
C LEU A 112 3.22 1.69 0.16
N MET A 113 3.82 0.56 0.50
CA MET A 113 5.02 0.51 1.33
C MET A 113 6.27 1.03 0.59
N GLU A 114 6.22 1.11 -0.73
CA GLU A 114 7.29 1.57 -1.62
C GLU A 114 6.92 2.92 -2.27
N ILE A 115 6.05 3.71 -1.65
CA ILE A 115 5.49 4.91 -2.25
C ILE A 115 6.57 5.94 -2.62
N GLU A 116 7.53 6.17 -1.75
CA GLU A 116 8.61 7.15 -1.98
C GLU A 116 9.45 6.75 -3.19
N ASP A 117 9.84 5.47 -3.29
CA ASP A 117 10.63 4.95 -4.41
C ASP A 117 9.88 5.06 -5.74
N ARG A 118 8.58 4.77 -5.73
CA ARG A 118 7.73 4.84 -6.94
C ARG A 118 7.54 6.26 -7.43
N PHE A 119 7.27 7.20 -6.52
CA PHE A 119 7.16 8.62 -6.87
C PHE A 119 8.51 9.18 -7.31
N TYR A 120 9.60 8.84 -6.61
CA TYR A 120 10.95 9.28 -6.97
C TYR A 120 11.34 8.82 -8.39
N GLY A 121 11.07 7.57 -8.73
CA GLY A 121 11.37 7.02 -10.05
C GLY A 121 10.68 7.77 -11.20
N GLU A 122 9.41 8.17 -11.00
CA GLU A 122 8.61 8.85 -12.03
C GLU A 122 8.80 10.37 -12.05
N ASN A 123 9.26 10.98 -10.97
CA ASN A 123 9.40 12.45 -10.86
C ASN A 123 10.36 13.06 -11.89
N SER A 124 11.32 12.29 -12.39
CA SER A 124 12.23 12.73 -13.45
C SER A 124 11.49 13.18 -14.72
N SER A 125 10.34 12.57 -15.02
CA SER A 125 9.49 12.91 -16.17
C SER A 125 8.85 14.29 -16.07
N LEU A 126 8.77 14.86 -14.86
CA LEU A 126 8.18 16.16 -14.56
C LEU A 126 9.20 17.30 -14.43
N SER A 127 10.50 17.03 -14.56
CA SER A 127 11.59 17.97 -14.27
C SER A 127 11.47 19.33 -14.97
N GLU A 128 10.86 19.36 -16.16
CA GLU A 128 10.67 20.60 -16.94
C GLU A 128 9.40 21.39 -16.54
N CYS A 129 8.56 20.86 -15.65
CA CYS A 129 7.33 21.51 -15.23
C CYS A 129 7.27 21.67 -13.72
N LYS A 130 7.75 22.82 -13.21
CA LYS A 130 7.77 23.12 -11.77
C LYS A 130 6.39 22.95 -11.09
N HIS A 131 5.31 23.30 -11.77
CA HIS A 131 3.96 23.12 -11.23
C HIS A 131 3.60 21.65 -11.05
N CYS A 132 3.94 20.81 -12.01
CA CYS A 132 3.69 19.36 -11.93
C CYS A 132 4.57 18.69 -10.87
N THR A 133 5.83 19.13 -10.72
CA THR A 133 6.72 18.63 -9.66
C THR A 133 6.18 18.96 -8.26
N ILE A 134 5.77 20.22 -8.02
CA ILE A 134 5.18 20.61 -6.73
C ILE A 134 3.92 19.78 -6.44
N ARG A 135 3.13 19.53 -7.45
CA ARG A 135 1.90 18.76 -7.35
C ARG A 135 2.16 17.29 -7.05
N SER A 136 3.16 16.68 -7.68
CA SER A 136 3.60 15.32 -7.39
C SER A 136 4.01 15.20 -5.93
N ASN A 137 4.85 16.11 -5.45
CA ASN A 137 5.31 16.12 -4.06
C ASN A 137 4.14 16.28 -3.07
N ASN A 138 3.13 17.11 -3.39
CA ASN A 138 1.94 17.25 -2.56
C ASN A 138 1.10 15.95 -2.54
N TRP A 139 0.92 15.31 -3.69
CA TRP A 139 0.17 14.05 -3.79
C TRP A 139 0.85 12.92 -3.01
N GLU A 140 2.16 12.79 -3.16
CA GLU A 140 2.98 11.86 -2.38
C GLU A 140 2.82 12.10 -0.88
N ARG A 141 3.05 13.35 -0.43
CA ARG A 141 2.94 13.75 0.97
C ARG A 141 1.56 13.46 1.56
N GLU A 142 0.48 13.84 0.87
CA GLU A 142 -0.88 13.57 1.31
C GLU A 142 -1.16 12.07 1.44
N THR A 143 -0.59 11.26 0.55
CA THR A 143 -0.74 9.81 0.61
C THR A 143 0.06 9.23 1.79
N LEU A 144 1.29 9.69 2.01
CA LEU A 144 2.11 9.30 3.17
C LEU A 144 1.45 9.68 4.50
N GLU A 145 0.85 10.86 4.58
CA GLU A 145 0.09 11.28 5.77
C GLU A 145 -1.07 10.32 6.04
N ARG A 146 -1.82 9.91 5.02
CA ARG A 146 -2.91 8.92 5.17
C ARG A 146 -2.40 7.57 5.64
N ILE A 147 -1.26 7.10 5.13
CA ILE A 147 -0.63 5.86 5.58
C ILE A 147 -0.29 5.93 7.07
N ARG A 148 0.19 7.08 7.56
CA ARG A 148 0.50 7.28 8.99
C ARG A 148 -0.72 7.20 9.90
N TYR A 149 -1.92 7.48 9.39
CA TYR A 149 -3.17 7.33 10.13
C TYR A 149 -3.74 5.91 10.12
N ILE A 150 -3.15 4.97 9.39
CA ILE A 150 -3.55 3.57 9.46
C ILE A 150 -3.24 3.05 10.87
N PRO A 151 -4.23 2.45 11.56
CA PRO A 151 -4.01 1.88 12.89
C PRO A 151 -2.88 0.87 12.88
N LYS A 152 -2.09 0.83 13.94
CA LYS A 152 -1.11 -0.25 14.12
C LYS A 152 -1.84 -1.59 14.22
N PHE A 153 -1.27 -2.62 13.60
CA PHE A 153 -1.87 -3.96 13.63
C PHE A 153 -2.02 -4.48 15.07
N SER A 154 -1.05 -4.22 15.92
CA SER A 154 -1.07 -4.59 17.35
C SER A 154 -2.21 -3.94 18.11
N ALA A 155 -2.59 -2.70 17.78
CA ALA A 155 -3.71 -2.01 18.42
C ALA A 155 -5.08 -2.61 18.06
N MET A 156 -5.15 -3.42 17.01
CA MET A 156 -6.36 -4.12 16.60
C MET A 156 -6.46 -5.52 17.20
N LEU A 157 -5.39 -6.02 17.84
CA LEU A 157 -5.39 -7.33 18.51
C LEU A 157 -6.19 -7.22 19.83
N PRO A 158 -6.94 -8.27 20.19
CA PRO A 158 -7.60 -8.31 21.49
C PRO A 158 -6.55 -8.37 22.62
N SER A 159 -6.79 -7.62 23.66
CA SER A 159 -6.06 -7.71 24.93
C SER A 159 -6.33 -9.04 25.64
#